data_c52bebde3a12a311a6417a93d90301ba
#
_entry.id   c52bebde3a12a311a6417a93d90301ba
#
_cell.length_a   1.000
_cell.length_b   1.000
_cell.length_c   1.000
_cell.angle_alpha   90.00
_cell.angle_beta   90.00
_cell.angle_gamma   90.00
#
_symmetry.space_group_name_H-M   'P 1'
#
loop_
_entity.id
_entity.type
_entity.pdbx_description
1 polymer ?
#
loop_
_entity_poly.entity_id
_entity_poly.type
_entity_poly.pdbx_seq_one_letter_code
_entity_poly.pdbx_strand_id
1 'polypeptide(L)'
;MKINISIIIPVYKAVNTLRKSLNSINNQNIDLEKKIEVILVIDDGKKYNDIVPKFNKNTSIRFLKTNGIKTGPGNARNTGLSKARGEYIGFLDADDEWSENYLKKMYESAKRNGLSFAPTRVYKNNELIGEFQGKNKKYLSINDVGEIPCSFHPFVKKNLIQKFENYKSQDVYNTAILLNKKRKVEMIENEYYKLNIQKESVTKEKGFSIKIDQAYKKYQIKSLKMKNLKVSKIFALRRIKNKKYMEWAQKNKKGFYEYLSEEKNG
;
A
#
# COMPACT_ATOMS: atom_id res chain seq x y z
N MET A 1 -3.05 -26.94 -9.64
CA MET A 1 -3.72 -26.51 -8.39
C MET A 1 -4.12 -25.03 -8.50
N LYS A 2 -5.31 -24.66 -8.01
CA LYS A 2 -5.80 -23.28 -8.04
C LYS A 2 -5.05 -22.41 -7.03
N ILE A 3 -4.54 -21.24 -7.44
CA ILE A 3 -3.94 -20.26 -6.54
C ILE A 3 -5.07 -19.47 -5.87
N ASN A 4 -5.00 -19.34 -4.54
CA ASN A 4 -6.00 -18.59 -3.77
C ASN A 4 -5.62 -17.10 -3.64
N ILE A 5 -4.34 -16.82 -3.41
CA ILE A 5 -3.84 -15.48 -3.08
C ILE A 5 -2.61 -15.18 -3.93
N SER A 6 -2.58 -14.00 -4.55
CA SER A 6 -1.37 -13.42 -5.15
C SER A 6 -0.92 -12.21 -4.33
N ILE A 7 0.32 -12.22 -3.87
CA ILE A 7 0.95 -11.10 -3.17
C ILE A 7 1.88 -10.40 -4.16
N ILE A 8 1.62 -9.14 -4.48
CA ILE A 8 2.39 -8.36 -5.45
C ILE A 8 3.32 -7.42 -4.71
N ILE A 9 4.61 -7.52 -5.00
CA ILE A 9 5.68 -6.71 -4.41
C ILE A 9 6.41 -5.96 -5.52
N PRO A 10 6.23 -4.64 -5.66
CA PRO A 10 7.07 -3.79 -6.49
C PRO A 10 8.49 -3.74 -5.92
N VAL A 11 9.51 -4.06 -6.70
CA VAL A 11 10.90 -4.13 -6.24
C VAL A 11 11.76 -3.12 -7.01
N TYR A 12 12.27 -2.11 -6.30
CA TYR A 12 13.18 -1.12 -6.82
C TYR A 12 14.20 -0.72 -5.75
N LYS A 13 15.51 -0.99 -5.98
CA LYS A 13 16.60 -0.71 -5.02
C LYS A 13 16.38 -1.32 -3.61
N ALA A 14 15.77 -2.50 -3.53
CA ALA A 14 15.34 -3.11 -2.29
C ALA A 14 16.29 -4.22 -1.77
N VAL A 15 17.56 -4.22 -2.15
CA VAL A 15 18.52 -5.28 -1.79
C VAL A 15 18.61 -5.49 -0.27
N ASN A 16 18.55 -4.41 0.51
CA ASN A 16 18.71 -4.46 1.96
C ASN A 16 17.40 -4.69 2.73
N THR A 17 16.25 -4.56 2.09
CA THR A 17 14.94 -4.57 2.76
C THR A 17 14.06 -5.76 2.37
N LEU A 18 14.13 -6.20 1.11
CA LEU A 18 13.24 -7.22 0.54
C LEU A 18 13.22 -8.52 1.34
N ARG A 19 14.36 -9.00 1.86
CA ARG A 19 14.41 -10.23 2.67
C ARG A 19 13.49 -10.15 3.90
N LYS A 20 13.46 -8.97 4.56
CA LYS A 20 12.61 -8.73 5.73
C LYS A 20 11.13 -8.76 5.36
N SER A 21 10.75 -8.11 4.27
CA SER A 21 9.40 -8.15 3.73
C SER A 21 8.96 -9.58 3.38
N LEU A 22 9.83 -10.35 2.72
CA LEU A 22 9.55 -11.74 2.36
C LEU A 22 9.44 -12.66 3.59
N ASN A 23 10.25 -12.44 4.61
CA ASN A 23 10.16 -13.17 5.88
C ASN A 23 8.82 -12.90 6.57
N SER A 24 8.31 -11.68 6.52
CA SER A 24 6.99 -11.37 7.09
C SER A 24 5.84 -12.10 6.40
N ILE A 25 5.98 -12.43 5.11
CA ILE A 25 5.04 -13.30 4.38
C ILE A 25 5.25 -14.76 4.77
N ASN A 26 6.49 -15.22 4.87
CA ASN A 26 6.79 -16.61 5.18
C ASN A 26 6.33 -17.00 6.60
N ASN A 27 6.32 -16.04 7.50
CA ASN A 27 5.91 -16.20 8.90
C ASN A 27 4.39 -16.01 9.10
N GLN A 28 3.60 -15.89 8.04
CA GLN A 28 2.15 -15.76 8.18
C GLN A 28 1.51 -17.06 8.66
N ASN A 29 0.74 -16.94 9.72
CA ASN A 29 -0.05 -18.06 10.27
C ASN A 29 -1.34 -18.23 9.46
N ILE A 30 -1.22 -18.76 8.23
CA ILE A 30 -2.35 -19.05 7.35
C ILE A 30 -2.49 -20.55 7.12
N ASP A 31 -3.73 -20.99 6.93
CA ASP A 31 -4.04 -22.39 6.64
C ASP A 31 -3.21 -22.93 5.46
N LEU A 32 -2.54 -24.05 5.70
CA LEU A 32 -1.65 -24.72 4.75
C LEU A 32 -2.37 -25.24 3.48
N GLU A 33 -3.69 -25.32 3.46
CA GLU A 33 -4.44 -25.63 2.25
C GLU A 33 -4.47 -24.47 1.25
N LYS A 34 -4.21 -23.24 1.71
CA LYS A 34 -4.22 -22.06 0.84
C LYS A 34 -2.93 -22.01 0.01
N LYS A 35 -3.09 -21.96 -1.31
CA LYS A 35 -1.97 -21.79 -2.24
C LYS A 35 -1.73 -20.30 -2.48
N ILE A 36 -0.50 -19.89 -2.20
CA ILE A 36 -0.05 -18.50 -2.30
C ILE A 36 1.00 -18.39 -3.40
N GLU A 37 0.91 -17.36 -4.21
CA GLU A 37 2.03 -16.93 -5.04
C GLU A 37 2.49 -15.54 -4.61
N VAL A 38 3.79 -15.37 -4.48
CA VAL A 38 4.46 -14.09 -4.29
C VAL A 38 5.04 -13.67 -5.63
N ILE A 39 4.65 -12.51 -6.11
CA ILE A 39 5.07 -11.96 -7.41
C ILE A 39 5.98 -10.76 -7.13
N LEU A 40 7.29 -10.96 -7.31
CA LEU A 40 8.29 -9.90 -7.26
C LEU A 40 8.36 -9.22 -8.62
N VAL A 41 8.00 -7.96 -8.70
CA VAL A 41 8.06 -7.19 -9.96
C VAL A 41 9.25 -6.25 -9.94
N ILE A 42 10.32 -6.65 -10.62
CA ILE A 42 11.61 -5.98 -10.63
C ILE A 42 11.56 -4.77 -11.57
N ASP A 43 11.82 -3.58 -11.01
CA ASP A 43 11.78 -2.30 -11.71
C ASP A 43 13.15 -1.58 -11.77
N ASP A 44 14.23 -2.26 -11.36
CA ASP A 44 15.60 -1.74 -11.39
C ASP A 44 16.59 -2.61 -12.19
N GLY A 45 16.09 -3.68 -12.80
CA GLY A 45 16.89 -4.61 -13.61
C GLY A 45 17.83 -5.52 -12.81
N LYS A 46 17.87 -5.43 -11.48
CA LYS A 46 18.77 -6.23 -10.64
C LYS A 46 18.27 -7.66 -10.47
N LYS A 47 19.16 -8.55 -10.03
CA LYS A 47 18.82 -9.92 -9.60
C LYS A 47 18.55 -9.93 -8.09
N TYR A 48 17.53 -10.65 -7.66
CA TYR A 48 17.10 -10.75 -6.26
C TYR A 48 16.97 -12.21 -5.78
N ASN A 49 17.40 -13.19 -6.60
CA ASN A 49 17.27 -14.62 -6.29
C ASN A 49 17.91 -15.01 -4.95
N ASP A 50 19.12 -14.49 -4.68
CA ASP A 50 19.91 -14.84 -3.50
C ASP A 50 19.34 -14.25 -2.19
N ILE A 51 18.42 -13.31 -2.31
CA ILE A 51 17.76 -12.65 -1.18
C ILE A 51 16.51 -13.39 -0.73
N VAL A 52 15.92 -14.21 -1.61
CA VAL A 52 14.67 -14.89 -1.34
C VAL A 52 14.87 -15.99 -0.30
N PRO A 53 14.09 -15.97 0.81
CA PRO A 53 14.12 -17.05 1.78
C PRO A 53 13.48 -18.34 1.21
N LYS A 54 13.76 -19.46 1.80
CA LYS A 54 13.04 -20.71 1.51
C LYS A 54 11.61 -20.56 2.03
N PHE A 55 10.63 -20.63 1.14
CA PHE A 55 9.21 -20.63 1.50
C PHE A 55 8.68 -22.03 1.81
N ASN A 56 7.57 -22.09 2.52
CA ASN A 56 6.84 -23.34 2.74
C ASN A 56 6.26 -23.89 1.43
N LYS A 57 5.90 -25.18 1.42
CA LYS A 57 5.41 -25.92 0.23
C LYS A 57 4.15 -25.32 -0.43
N ASN A 58 3.43 -24.44 0.25
CA ASN A 58 2.19 -23.84 -0.25
C ASN A 58 2.39 -22.45 -0.83
N THR A 59 3.61 -21.93 -0.74
CA THR A 59 3.97 -20.60 -1.26
C THR A 59 4.96 -20.74 -2.40
N SER A 60 4.60 -20.26 -3.55
CA SER A 60 5.47 -20.17 -4.73
C SER A 60 5.92 -18.74 -4.95
N ILE A 61 7.13 -18.55 -5.49
CA ILE A 61 7.65 -17.23 -5.84
C ILE A 61 7.83 -17.11 -7.35
N ARG A 62 7.54 -15.93 -7.86
CA ARG A 62 7.70 -15.61 -9.29
C ARG A 62 8.36 -14.26 -9.44
N PHE A 63 9.29 -14.17 -10.38
CA PHE A 63 9.96 -12.95 -10.76
C PHE A 63 9.38 -12.44 -12.07
N LEU A 64 8.94 -11.20 -12.08
CA LEU A 64 8.54 -10.47 -13.28
C LEU A 64 9.43 -9.23 -13.40
N LYS A 65 9.51 -8.69 -14.61
CA LYS A 65 10.19 -7.41 -14.89
C LYS A 65 9.16 -6.44 -15.45
N THR A 66 9.31 -5.18 -15.11
CA THR A 66 8.59 -4.11 -15.79
C THR A 66 9.12 -3.92 -17.21
N ASN A 67 8.34 -3.27 -18.05
CA ASN A 67 8.79 -2.93 -19.41
C ASN A 67 9.66 -1.65 -19.36
N GLY A 68 10.85 -1.77 -18.80
CA GLY A 68 11.79 -0.69 -18.57
C GLY A 68 12.34 -0.68 -17.13
N ILE A 69 13.15 0.32 -16.81
CA ILE A 69 13.73 0.56 -15.48
C ILE A 69 13.14 1.84 -14.89
N LYS A 70 12.85 1.85 -13.58
CA LYS A 70 12.29 3.00 -12.86
C LYS A 70 10.94 3.47 -13.44
N THR A 71 10.13 2.51 -13.84
CA THR A 71 8.80 2.79 -14.40
C THR A 71 7.78 3.18 -13.32
N GLY A 72 8.10 2.93 -12.06
CA GLY A 72 7.36 3.33 -10.88
C GLY A 72 6.45 2.24 -10.30
N PRO A 73 6.06 2.40 -9.02
CA PRO A 73 5.35 1.35 -8.27
C PRO A 73 3.96 1.04 -8.86
N GLY A 74 3.28 2.01 -9.47
CA GLY A 74 2.00 1.80 -10.14
C GLY A 74 2.11 0.85 -11.33
N ASN A 75 3.13 1.06 -12.18
CA ASN A 75 3.37 0.18 -13.33
C ASN A 75 3.83 -1.22 -12.89
N ALA A 76 4.68 -1.30 -11.88
CA ALA A 76 5.09 -2.58 -11.31
C ALA A 76 3.87 -3.35 -10.72
N ARG A 77 2.98 -2.69 -9.96
CA ARG A 77 1.74 -3.31 -9.47
C ARG A 77 0.85 -3.77 -10.62
N ASN A 78 0.72 -2.99 -11.70
CA ASN A 78 -0.05 -3.38 -12.90
C ASN A 78 0.55 -4.60 -13.61
N THR A 79 1.87 -4.67 -13.72
CA THR A 79 2.57 -5.82 -14.28
C THR A 79 2.29 -7.08 -13.46
N GLY A 80 2.41 -6.99 -12.13
CA GLY A 80 2.05 -8.08 -11.22
C GLY A 80 0.58 -8.48 -11.33
N LEU A 81 -0.33 -7.51 -11.31
CA LEU A 81 -1.78 -7.72 -11.38
C LEU A 81 -2.21 -8.43 -12.67
N SER A 82 -1.61 -8.08 -13.81
CA SER A 82 -1.90 -8.73 -15.11
C SER A 82 -1.51 -10.20 -15.15
N LYS A 83 -0.53 -10.62 -14.35
CA LYS A 83 0.02 -11.99 -14.31
C LYS A 83 -0.38 -12.75 -13.03
N ALA A 84 -1.09 -12.11 -12.11
CA ALA A 84 -1.61 -12.72 -10.91
C ALA A 84 -2.64 -13.80 -11.23
N ARG A 85 -2.55 -14.96 -10.56
CA ARG A 85 -3.44 -16.11 -10.73
C ARG A 85 -4.37 -16.32 -9.55
N GLY A 86 -4.09 -15.65 -8.44
CA GLY A 86 -4.89 -15.70 -7.22
C GLY A 86 -6.28 -15.08 -7.40
N GLU A 87 -7.25 -15.62 -6.69
CA GLU A 87 -8.58 -15.05 -6.61
C GLU A 87 -8.55 -13.73 -5.82
N TYR A 88 -7.69 -13.64 -4.81
CA TYR A 88 -7.46 -12.45 -3.99
C TYR A 88 -6.06 -11.90 -4.21
N ILE A 89 -5.95 -10.58 -4.13
CA ILE A 89 -4.72 -9.82 -4.32
C ILE A 89 -4.37 -9.08 -3.05
N GLY A 90 -3.14 -9.26 -2.56
CA GLY A 90 -2.50 -8.44 -1.55
C GLY A 90 -1.35 -7.64 -2.14
N PHE A 91 -1.05 -6.48 -1.54
CA PHE A 91 0.08 -5.64 -1.91
C PHE A 91 0.98 -5.43 -0.69
N LEU A 92 2.27 -5.64 -0.89
CA LEU A 92 3.30 -5.35 0.11
C LEU A 92 4.43 -4.58 -0.57
N ASP A 93 4.88 -3.49 0.02
CA ASP A 93 6.05 -2.78 -0.48
C ASP A 93 7.35 -3.48 -0.02
N ALA A 94 8.41 -3.40 -0.82
CA ALA A 94 9.63 -4.19 -0.63
C ALA A 94 10.48 -3.77 0.58
N ASP A 95 10.06 -2.78 1.33
CA ASP A 95 10.66 -2.25 2.56
C ASP A 95 9.73 -2.30 3.78
N ASP A 96 8.52 -2.86 3.61
CA ASP A 96 7.49 -2.97 4.64
C ASP A 96 7.26 -4.43 5.07
N GLU A 97 6.45 -4.64 6.10
CA GLU A 97 6.18 -5.96 6.68
C GLU A 97 4.70 -6.10 7.04
N TRP A 98 4.23 -7.33 7.16
CA TRP A 98 2.93 -7.68 7.74
C TRP A 98 3.10 -8.26 9.14
N SER A 99 2.17 -7.97 10.05
CA SER A 99 2.10 -8.65 11.34
C SER A 99 1.71 -10.12 11.18
N GLU A 100 1.87 -10.94 12.19
CA GLU A 100 1.89 -12.41 12.12
C GLU A 100 0.63 -13.05 11.54
N ASN A 101 -0.56 -12.58 11.92
CA ASN A 101 -1.84 -13.11 11.43
C ASN A 101 -2.53 -12.21 10.40
N TYR A 102 -1.79 -11.23 9.85
CA TYR A 102 -2.32 -10.25 8.91
C TYR A 102 -3.03 -10.92 7.73
N LEU A 103 -2.34 -11.84 7.03
CA LEU A 103 -2.85 -12.45 5.82
C LEU A 103 -4.10 -13.31 6.09
N LYS A 104 -4.11 -14.06 7.20
CA LYS A 104 -5.27 -14.85 7.61
C LYS A 104 -6.49 -13.97 7.83
N LYS A 105 -6.37 -12.94 8.66
CA LYS A 105 -7.49 -12.04 8.98
C LYS A 105 -7.97 -11.24 7.76
N MET A 106 -7.03 -10.75 6.93
CA MET A 106 -7.38 -10.05 5.70
C MET A 106 -8.13 -10.96 4.72
N TYR A 107 -7.70 -12.21 4.57
CA TYR A 107 -8.36 -13.17 3.69
C TYR A 107 -9.77 -13.52 4.19
N GLU A 108 -9.93 -13.79 5.49
CA GLU A 108 -11.22 -14.11 6.10
C GLU A 108 -12.21 -12.94 5.96
N SER A 109 -11.78 -11.72 6.21
CA SER A 109 -12.60 -10.52 6.03
C SER A 109 -12.95 -10.30 4.55
N ALA A 110 -11.98 -10.40 3.65
CA ALA A 110 -12.22 -10.23 2.21
C ALA A 110 -13.12 -11.32 1.61
N LYS A 111 -13.12 -12.54 2.15
CA LYS A 111 -14.08 -13.58 1.74
C LYS A 111 -15.52 -13.14 1.96
N ARG A 112 -15.82 -12.45 3.05
CA ARG A 112 -17.17 -11.97 3.36
C ARG A 112 -17.59 -10.79 2.47
N ASN A 113 -16.65 -9.87 2.21
CA ASN A 113 -16.95 -8.54 1.66
C ASN A 113 -16.32 -8.26 0.29
N GLY A 114 -15.43 -9.14 -0.17
CA GLY A 114 -14.64 -8.97 -1.40
C GLY A 114 -13.42 -8.04 -1.22
N LEU A 115 -13.31 -7.35 -0.08
CA LEU A 115 -12.28 -6.34 0.18
C LEU A 115 -12.11 -6.18 1.69
N SER A 116 -10.87 -6.04 2.16
CA SER A 116 -10.53 -5.73 3.55
C SER A 116 -9.35 -4.77 3.64
N PHE A 117 -9.22 -4.12 4.79
CA PHE A 117 -8.10 -3.25 5.14
C PHE A 117 -7.58 -3.56 6.54
N ALA A 118 -6.35 -3.17 6.81
CA ALA A 118 -5.74 -3.20 8.12
C ALA A 118 -5.29 -1.80 8.55
N PRO A 119 -5.14 -1.54 9.85
CA PRO A 119 -4.39 -0.39 10.34
C PRO A 119 -2.98 -0.37 9.77
N THR A 120 -2.42 0.84 9.59
CA THR A 120 -1.02 1.02 9.23
C THR A 120 -0.27 1.56 10.44
N ARG A 121 0.73 0.81 10.92
CA ARG A 121 1.68 1.25 11.94
C ARG A 121 2.95 1.72 11.27
N VAL A 122 3.38 2.93 11.60
CA VAL A 122 4.56 3.55 11.02
C VAL A 122 5.72 3.47 12.00
N TYR A 123 6.82 2.89 11.53
CA TYR A 123 8.04 2.71 12.32
C TYR A 123 9.20 3.51 11.74
N LYS A 124 10.01 4.10 12.62
CA LYS A 124 11.28 4.74 12.31
C LYS A 124 12.36 4.17 13.22
N ASN A 125 13.42 3.59 12.67
CA ASN A 125 14.49 2.93 13.44
C ASN A 125 13.95 1.85 14.42
N ASN A 126 12.94 1.07 14.03
CA ASN A 126 12.19 0.09 14.82
C ASN A 126 11.32 0.67 15.95
N GLU A 127 11.20 1.97 16.11
CA GLU A 127 10.30 2.61 17.05
C GLU A 127 8.97 2.96 16.38
N LEU A 128 7.85 2.66 17.05
CA LEU A 128 6.52 3.04 16.60
C LEU A 128 6.32 4.54 16.75
N ILE A 129 6.13 5.25 15.63
CA ILE A 129 5.89 6.69 15.64
C ILE A 129 4.43 7.07 15.38
N GLY A 130 3.60 6.13 14.94
CA GLY A 130 2.18 6.39 14.75
C GLY A 130 1.41 5.19 14.23
N GLU A 131 0.11 5.14 14.58
CA GLU A 131 -0.84 4.17 14.05
C GLU A 131 -1.98 4.91 13.35
N PHE A 132 -2.29 4.50 12.12
CA PHE A 132 -3.30 5.10 11.26
C PHE A 132 -4.38 4.06 10.92
N GLN A 133 -5.62 4.42 11.21
CA GLN A 133 -6.80 3.59 10.97
C GLN A 133 -8.02 4.48 10.70
N GLY A 134 -9.12 3.94 10.22
CA GLY A 134 -10.36 4.71 10.06
C GLY A 134 -10.82 5.36 11.36
N LYS A 135 -11.51 6.48 11.30
CA LYS A 135 -12.09 7.15 12.48
C LYS A 135 -12.96 6.20 13.30
N ASN A 136 -13.76 5.39 12.63
CA ASN A 136 -14.38 4.23 13.24
C ASN A 136 -13.43 3.04 13.10
N LYS A 137 -12.76 2.68 14.17
CA LYS A 137 -11.73 1.63 14.20
C LYS A 137 -12.13 0.32 13.48
N LYS A 138 -13.42 0.02 13.39
CA LYS A 138 -13.95 -1.19 12.73
C LYS A 138 -14.08 -1.06 11.21
N TYR A 139 -14.10 0.17 10.67
CA TYR A 139 -14.36 0.40 9.25
C TYR A 139 -13.48 1.50 8.69
N LEU A 140 -13.06 1.32 7.45
CA LEU A 140 -12.46 2.37 6.63
C LEU A 140 -13.51 2.88 5.63
N SER A 141 -13.67 4.19 5.55
CA SER A 141 -14.55 4.87 4.61
C SER A 141 -13.77 5.75 3.64
N ILE A 142 -14.44 6.19 2.58
CA ILE A 142 -13.81 7.13 1.64
C ILE A 142 -13.43 8.46 2.32
N ASN A 143 -14.19 8.91 3.31
CA ASN A 143 -13.88 10.14 4.04
C ASN A 143 -12.56 10.01 4.82
N ASP A 144 -12.30 8.83 5.40
CA ASP A 144 -11.05 8.58 6.11
C ASP A 144 -9.84 8.74 5.18
N VAL A 145 -9.95 8.34 3.91
CA VAL A 145 -8.88 8.54 2.92
C VAL A 145 -8.56 10.02 2.70
N GLY A 146 -9.53 10.90 2.80
CA GLY A 146 -9.32 12.35 2.70
C GLY A 146 -8.72 12.97 3.95
N GLU A 147 -9.09 12.46 5.12
CA GLU A 147 -8.74 13.02 6.41
C GLU A 147 -7.44 12.43 6.97
N ILE A 148 -7.19 11.16 6.73
CA ILE A 148 -5.99 10.45 7.17
C ILE A 148 -5.03 10.34 5.98
N PRO A 149 -4.01 11.17 5.88
CA PRO A 149 -3.13 11.21 4.72
C PRO A 149 -2.10 10.06 4.68
N CYS A 150 -2.40 8.92 5.29
CA CYS A 150 -1.65 7.68 5.19
C CYS A 150 -2.16 6.84 4.01
N SER A 151 -1.32 5.93 3.51
CA SER A 151 -1.73 4.88 2.56
C SER A 151 -2.32 3.70 3.31
N PHE A 152 -3.43 3.17 2.79
CA PHE A 152 -3.99 1.90 3.23
C PHE A 152 -3.91 0.91 2.09
N HIS A 153 -3.32 -0.25 2.33
CA HIS A 153 -3.12 -1.29 1.33
C HIS A 153 -4.31 -2.25 1.33
N PRO A 154 -5.09 -2.33 0.22
CA PRO A 154 -6.22 -3.23 0.14
C PRO A 154 -5.78 -4.69 0.02
N PHE A 155 -6.50 -5.59 0.67
CA PHE A 155 -6.55 -6.99 0.28
C PHE A 155 -7.90 -7.23 -0.37
N VAL A 156 -7.91 -7.64 -1.65
CA VAL A 156 -9.09 -7.46 -2.48
C VAL A 156 -9.31 -8.61 -3.46
N LYS A 157 -10.56 -8.97 -3.71
CA LYS A 157 -10.92 -9.89 -4.78
C LYS A 157 -10.48 -9.32 -6.13
N LYS A 158 -9.75 -10.11 -6.92
CA LYS A 158 -9.06 -9.67 -8.15
C LYS A 158 -9.94 -8.88 -9.12
N ASN A 159 -11.20 -9.26 -9.26
CA ASN A 159 -12.14 -8.60 -10.18
C ASN A 159 -12.63 -7.21 -9.71
N LEU A 160 -12.35 -6.81 -8.46
CA LEU A 160 -12.73 -5.50 -7.93
C LEU A 160 -11.64 -4.45 -8.09
N ILE A 161 -10.36 -4.88 -8.21
CA ILE A 161 -9.23 -3.97 -8.32
C ILE A 161 -9.09 -3.46 -9.74
N GLN A 162 -8.87 -2.16 -9.89
CA GLN A 162 -8.56 -1.55 -11.18
C GLN A 162 -7.04 -1.34 -11.34
N LYS A 163 -6.62 -1.03 -12.56
CA LYS A 163 -5.23 -0.64 -12.85
C LYS A 163 -4.84 0.60 -12.05
N PHE A 164 -3.60 0.60 -11.58
CA PHE A 164 -2.99 1.74 -10.91
C PHE A 164 -2.57 2.80 -11.94
N GLU A 165 -2.60 4.04 -11.52
CA GLU A 165 -2.07 5.17 -12.30
C GLU A 165 -0.54 5.25 -12.17
N ASN A 166 0.11 5.96 -13.10
CA ASN A 166 1.56 6.17 -13.09
C ASN A 166 1.98 7.49 -12.39
N TYR A 167 1.17 7.99 -11.46
CA TYR A 167 1.48 9.17 -10.67
C TYR A 167 1.80 8.79 -9.22
N LYS A 168 2.46 9.68 -8.47
CA LYS A 168 2.65 9.52 -7.02
C LYS A 168 1.29 9.29 -6.33
N SER A 169 1.28 8.57 -5.21
CA SER A 169 0.05 8.22 -4.45
C SER A 169 -1.02 7.48 -5.28
N GLN A 170 -0.62 6.67 -6.24
CA GLN A 170 -1.53 5.86 -7.06
C GLN A 170 -2.26 4.79 -6.23
N ASP A 171 -1.66 4.32 -5.16
CA ASP A 171 -2.22 3.44 -4.12
C ASP A 171 -3.40 4.12 -3.40
N VAL A 172 -3.20 5.36 -2.96
CA VAL A 172 -4.25 6.18 -2.34
C VAL A 172 -5.42 6.42 -3.29
N TYR A 173 -5.13 6.70 -4.56
CA TYR A 173 -6.19 6.88 -5.57
C TYR A 173 -6.98 5.59 -5.78
N ASN A 174 -6.28 4.45 -5.88
CA ASN A 174 -6.92 3.15 -6.03
C ASN A 174 -7.81 2.82 -4.82
N THR A 175 -7.33 3.05 -3.60
CA THR A 175 -8.09 2.90 -2.35
C THR A 175 -9.35 3.79 -2.34
N ALA A 176 -9.23 5.06 -2.74
CA ALA A 176 -10.37 5.97 -2.81
C ALA A 176 -11.45 5.47 -3.80
N ILE A 177 -11.04 4.94 -4.96
CA ILE A 177 -11.97 4.34 -5.93
C ILE A 177 -12.67 3.11 -5.38
N LEU A 178 -11.93 2.21 -4.71
CA LEU A 178 -12.50 1.01 -4.08
C LEU A 178 -13.55 1.38 -3.02
N LEU A 179 -13.22 2.32 -2.13
CA LEU A 179 -14.11 2.77 -1.06
C LEU A 179 -15.29 3.60 -1.58
N ASN A 180 -15.14 4.29 -2.71
CA ASN A 180 -16.27 4.97 -3.33
C ASN A 180 -17.35 3.98 -3.81
N LYS A 181 -16.94 2.80 -4.29
CA LYS A 181 -17.86 1.73 -4.70
C LYS A 181 -18.53 1.03 -3.50
N LYS A 182 -17.84 0.89 -2.37
CA LYS A 182 -18.24 0.07 -1.21
C LYS A 182 -18.72 0.90 0.00
N ARG A 183 -18.68 2.23 -0.05
CA ARG A 183 -19.01 3.20 1.02
C ARG A 183 -18.16 3.06 2.28
N LYS A 184 -18.16 1.91 2.94
CA LYS A 184 -17.32 1.54 4.10
C LYS A 184 -16.91 0.08 3.98
N VAL A 185 -15.70 -0.25 4.45
CA VAL A 185 -15.13 -1.59 4.39
C VAL A 185 -14.57 -1.94 5.76
N GLU A 186 -14.77 -3.19 6.17
CA GLU A 186 -14.25 -3.72 7.43
C GLU A 186 -12.73 -3.55 7.52
N MET A 187 -12.25 -3.04 8.64
CA MET A 187 -10.84 -3.07 9.04
C MET A 187 -10.63 -4.23 10.00
N ILE A 188 -9.58 -5.01 9.78
CA ILE A 188 -9.22 -6.08 10.71
C ILE A 188 -8.67 -5.50 12.01
N GLU A 189 -8.87 -6.22 13.12
CA GLU A 189 -8.41 -5.82 14.45
C GLU A 189 -7.16 -6.63 14.85
N ASN A 190 -6.30 -6.04 15.69
CA ASN A 190 -5.11 -6.64 16.29
C ASN A 190 -3.98 -7.04 15.32
N GLU A 191 -4.14 -6.76 14.04
CA GLU A 191 -3.13 -6.96 13.02
C GLU A 191 -2.95 -5.68 12.22
N TYR A 192 -1.77 -5.50 11.62
CA TYR A 192 -1.41 -4.24 10.97
C TYR A 192 -0.44 -4.42 9.82
N TYR A 193 -0.48 -3.47 8.91
CA TYR A 193 0.56 -3.22 7.93
C TYR A 193 1.67 -2.40 8.60
N LYS A 194 2.89 -2.90 8.62
CA LYS A 194 4.06 -2.23 9.21
C LYS A 194 4.80 -1.45 8.13
N LEU A 195 4.63 -0.15 8.14
CA LEU A 195 5.35 0.76 7.27
C LEU A 195 6.68 1.17 7.92
N ASN A 196 7.79 0.90 7.26
CA ASN A 196 9.13 1.23 7.77
C ASN A 196 9.69 2.47 7.04
N ILE A 197 9.94 3.54 7.76
CA ILE A 197 10.60 4.73 7.20
C ILE A 197 12.09 4.46 7.00
N GLN A 198 12.51 4.40 5.74
CA GLN A 198 13.90 4.22 5.36
C GLN A 198 14.66 5.57 5.35
N LYS A 199 16.00 5.53 5.50
CA LYS A 199 16.85 6.73 5.37
C LYS A 199 16.68 7.38 4.00
N GLU A 200 16.55 6.58 2.93
CA GLU A 200 16.38 7.02 1.54
C GLU A 200 14.91 6.90 1.07
N SER A 201 13.96 7.07 2.00
CA SER A 201 12.53 7.00 1.63
C SER A 201 12.17 8.05 0.58
N VAL A 202 11.36 7.65 -0.40
CA VAL A 202 10.84 8.52 -1.48
C VAL A 202 10.14 9.76 -0.91
N THR A 203 9.56 9.67 0.29
CA THR A 203 8.91 10.80 0.98
C THR A 203 9.90 11.88 1.43
N LYS A 204 11.20 11.57 1.47
CA LYS A 204 12.28 12.52 1.80
C LYS A 204 12.92 13.17 0.58
N GLU A 205 12.56 12.77 -0.65
CA GLU A 205 13.09 13.42 -1.86
C GLU A 205 12.77 14.92 -1.87
N LYS A 206 13.78 15.74 -2.23
CA LYS A 206 13.60 17.18 -2.43
C LYS A 206 12.45 17.43 -3.44
N GLY A 207 11.50 18.24 -3.05
CA GLY A 207 10.32 18.54 -3.88
C GLY A 207 9.25 17.43 -3.93
N PHE A 208 9.34 16.38 -3.08
CA PHE A 208 8.35 15.32 -3.02
C PHE A 208 6.92 15.86 -2.83
N SER A 209 6.71 16.79 -1.90
CA SER A 209 5.39 17.38 -1.62
C SER A 209 4.81 18.16 -2.82
N ILE A 210 5.68 18.79 -3.64
CA ILE A 210 5.27 19.44 -4.88
C ILE A 210 4.78 18.39 -5.90
N LYS A 211 5.54 17.29 -6.06
CA LYS A 211 5.15 16.17 -6.93
C LYS A 211 3.84 15.51 -6.47
N ILE A 212 3.63 15.41 -5.16
CA ILE A 212 2.39 14.91 -4.56
C ILE A 212 1.21 15.84 -4.86
N ASP A 213 1.35 17.16 -4.67
CA ASP A 213 0.28 18.12 -4.98
C ASP A 213 -0.12 18.06 -6.47
N GLN A 214 0.85 17.96 -7.36
CA GLN A 214 0.60 17.78 -8.79
C GLN A 214 -0.16 16.49 -9.10
N ALA A 215 0.20 15.39 -8.43
CA ALA A 215 -0.49 14.11 -8.57
C ALA A 215 -1.94 14.20 -8.04
N TYR A 216 -2.13 14.78 -6.87
CA TYR A 216 -3.47 15.00 -6.30
C TYR A 216 -4.34 15.90 -7.19
N LYS A 217 -3.78 16.95 -7.80
CA LYS A 217 -4.49 17.78 -8.79
C LYS A 217 -4.94 16.96 -9.99
N LYS A 218 -4.07 16.09 -10.53
CA LYS A 218 -4.42 15.19 -11.64
C LYS A 218 -5.54 14.22 -11.25
N TYR A 219 -5.51 13.61 -10.07
CA TYR A 219 -6.57 12.72 -9.58
C TYR A 219 -7.89 13.45 -9.37
N GLN A 220 -7.84 14.68 -8.85
CA GLN A 220 -9.01 15.53 -8.68
C GLN A 220 -9.68 15.79 -10.03
N ILE A 221 -8.92 16.26 -11.03
CA ILE A 221 -9.43 16.56 -12.37
C ILE A 221 -9.95 15.29 -13.06
N LYS A 222 -9.21 14.19 -12.99
CA LYS A 222 -9.63 12.90 -13.54
C LYS A 222 -10.96 12.46 -12.96
N SER A 223 -11.10 12.54 -11.63
CA SER A 223 -12.32 12.15 -10.94
C SER A 223 -13.52 13.02 -11.32
N LEU A 224 -13.32 14.35 -11.54
CA LEU A 224 -14.35 15.24 -12.06
C LEU A 224 -14.80 14.83 -13.46
N LYS A 225 -13.86 14.58 -14.37
CA LYS A 225 -14.17 14.11 -15.73
C LYS A 225 -14.96 12.79 -15.73
N MET A 226 -14.71 11.92 -14.76
CA MET A 226 -15.44 10.66 -14.55
C MET A 226 -16.73 10.84 -13.75
N LYS A 227 -17.18 12.07 -13.49
CA LYS A 227 -18.35 12.42 -12.66
C LYS A 227 -18.30 11.82 -11.24
N ASN A 228 -17.09 11.56 -10.73
CA ASN A 228 -16.86 11.01 -9.39
C ASN A 228 -16.54 12.14 -8.39
N LEU A 229 -17.56 12.90 -8.02
CA LEU A 229 -17.43 14.08 -7.16
C LEU A 229 -16.84 13.76 -5.78
N LYS A 230 -17.19 12.59 -5.20
CA LYS A 230 -16.66 12.20 -3.89
C LYS A 230 -15.15 12.00 -3.93
N VAL A 231 -14.63 11.23 -4.88
CA VAL A 231 -13.18 11.03 -5.04
C VAL A 231 -12.48 12.35 -5.35
N SER A 232 -13.06 13.19 -6.18
CA SER A 232 -12.51 14.52 -6.46
C SER A 232 -12.37 15.36 -5.19
N LYS A 233 -13.40 15.39 -4.32
CA LYS A 233 -13.38 16.09 -3.03
C LYS A 233 -12.27 15.55 -2.11
N ILE A 234 -12.06 14.24 -2.05
CA ILE A 234 -10.98 13.63 -1.27
C ILE A 234 -9.62 14.17 -1.69
N PHE A 235 -9.35 14.28 -2.99
CA PHE A 235 -8.07 14.79 -3.47
C PHE A 235 -7.92 16.30 -3.31
N ALA A 236 -9.02 17.07 -3.32
CA ALA A 236 -8.98 18.47 -2.90
C ALA A 236 -8.58 18.62 -1.42
N LEU A 237 -9.17 17.85 -0.51
CA LEU A 237 -8.80 17.84 0.91
C LEU A 237 -7.34 17.43 1.13
N ARG A 238 -6.86 16.40 0.44
CA ARG A 238 -5.45 15.97 0.52
C ARG A 238 -4.49 17.04 0.04
N ARG A 239 -4.84 17.85 -0.95
CA ARG A 239 -4.03 19.00 -1.39
C ARG A 239 -3.93 20.06 -0.29
N ILE A 240 -5.03 20.37 0.37
CA ILE A 240 -5.04 21.30 1.53
C ILE A 240 -4.11 20.79 2.64
N LYS A 241 -4.21 19.51 3.01
CA LYS A 241 -3.34 18.91 4.03
C LYS A 241 -1.86 18.88 3.60
N ASN A 242 -1.59 18.56 2.35
CA ASN A 242 -0.23 18.59 1.83
C ASN A 242 0.37 20.01 1.88
N LYS A 243 -0.42 21.06 1.61
CA LYS A 243 0.02 22.46 1.76
C LYS A 243 0.39 22.78 3.22
N LYS A 244 -0.46 22.40 4.18
CA LYS A 244 -0.16 22.57 5.62
C LYS A 244 1.14 21.85 6.02
N TYR A 245 1.34 20.61 5.54
CA TYR A 245 2.59 19.89 5.75
C TYR A 245 3.79 20.66 5.16
N MET A 246 3.68 21.20 3.95
CA MET A 246 4.79 21.95 3.32
C MET A 246 5.19 23.16 4.15
N GLU A 247 4.21 23.93 4.66
CA GLU A 247 4.43 25.10 5.53
C GLU A 247 5.09 24.69 6.86
N TRP A 248 4.61 23.59 7.47
CA TRP A 248 5.19 23.06 8.71
C TRP A 248 6.61 22.51 8.51
N ALA A 249 6.86 21.78 7.43
CA ALA A 249 8.15 21.17 7.13
C ALA A 249 9.27 22.19 6.88
N GLN A 250 8.94 23.38 6.38
CA GLN A 250 9.90 24.48 6.22
C GLN A 250 10.50 24.91 7.57
N LYS A 251 9.70 24.85 8.65
CA LYS A 251 10.10 25.25 10.00
C LYS A 251 10.77 24.12 10.78
N ASN A 252 10.29 22.88 10.62
CA ASN A 252 10.61 21.76 11.51
C ASN A 252 11.65 20.78 10.97
N LYS A 253 11.96 20.80 9.67
CA LYS A 253 12.92 19.88 9.00
C LYS A 253 12.64 18.39 9.24
N LYS A 254 11.40 18.04 9.60
CA LYS A 254 10.94 16.67 9.85
C LYS A 254 10.15 16.11 8.68
N GLY A 255 10.01 14.77 8.62
CA GLY A 255 9.33 14.08 7.55
C GLY A 255 7.80 14.09 7.67
N PHE A 256 7.13 13.61 6.63
CA PHE A 256 5.67 13.63 6.53
C PHE A 256 4.96 12.82 7.64
N TYR A 257 5.45 11.63 7.96
CA TYR A 257 4.83 10.81 9.00
C TYR A 257 5.06 11.33 10.41
N GLU A 258 6.16 12.05 10.65
CA GLU A 258 6.41 12.75 11.92
C GLU A 258 5.43 13.92 12.09
N TYR A 259 5.17 14.68 11.01
CA TYR A 259 4.12 15.71 11.01
C TYR A 259 2.74 15.12 11.35
N LEU A 260 2.38 13.99 10.73
CA LEU A 260 1.09 13.35 10.99
C LEU A 260 0.95 12.83 12.43
N SER A 261 2.04 12.38 13.02
CA SER A 261 2.05 11.92 14.42
C SER A 261 1.83 13.09 15.38
N GLU A 262 2.43 14.24 15.11
CA GLU A 262 2.25 15.45 15.91
C GLU A 262 0.84 16.04 15.74
N GLU A 263 0.29 16.10 14.50
CA GLU A 263 -1.08 16.58 14.24
C GLU A 263 -2.16 15.73 14.96
N LYS A 264 -1.86 14.44 15.21
CA LYS A 264 -2.80 13.52 15.88
C LYS A 264 -2.78 13.65 17.40
N ASN A 265 -1.65 14.09 17.98
CA ASN A 265 -1.42 14.18 19.43
C ASN A 265 -1.63 15.59 19.99
N GLY A 266 -1.84 16.59 19.16
CA GLY A 266 -2.21 17.97 19.53
C GLY A 266 -3.66 18.25 19.20
#